data_5352571ef9f07c51d5442491a7e8b761
#
_entry.id   5352571ef9f07c51d5442491a7e8b761
#
_cell.length_a   1.000
_cell.length_b   1.000
_cell.length_c   1.000
_cell.angle_alpha   90.00
_cell.angle_beta   90.00
_cell.angle_gamma   90.00
#
_symmetry.space_group_name_H-M   'P 1'
#
loop_
_entity.id
_entity.type
_entity.pdbx_description
1 polymer ?
#
loop_
_entity_poly.entity_id
_entity_poly.type
_entity_poly.pdbx_seq_one_letter_code
_entity_poly.pdbx_strand_id
1 'polypeptide(L)'
;MFLGFREHEMRSNPCIIGGKGRNMKVLILSCNTGEGHNAAGKAVKECLERRGHQADMVDMMLLKGKRTSKVIGGAYVELVKHAPRIFGLVYKAGEAIRSAKRKSPVYQANKLLAKSLKDYLDQENYDVIATPHLYPAETLTYMKKKGWLKQKVVAIGTDYTCIPFWEETACDYYVIPHKEAVEEWVSYGLPREKLCPLGIPVKPEFAVEANQEKARSVCGLPADKPAYLVMSGSMGFGKIHIFAQELSRRCKDGEQIIIICGNNRRREYAMKLQFFKNPDVHVLGYTSHVAVYMEACDVIFTKPGGLSSTEAAVKQIPIVHTAPIPGCETKNVEFFTSHGMSIGEKTIEKQIRAGQFLMRDENARVKMKKAQRENTNPRSGYEIVTLLEKLCQNVSGNS
;
A
#
# COMPACT_ATOMS: atom_id res chain seq x y z
N MET A 1 30.33 2.17 -7.00
CA MET A 1 30.59 3.56 -7.42
C MET A 1 29.27 4.12 -7.88
N PHE A 2 28.53 4.82 -7.02
CA PHE A 2 27.20 5.34 -7.32
C PHE A 2 27.34 6.72 -7.95
N LEU A 3 27.05 6.82 -9.23
CA LEU A 3 26.97 8.09 -9.96
C LEU A 3 25.66 8.78 -9.63
N GLY A 4 25.77 10.05 -9.23
CA GLY A 4 24.65 10.89 -8.80
C GLY A 4 23.58 11.07 -9.87
N PHE A 5 22.37 10.78 -9.49
CA PHE A 5 21.17 11.12 -10.25
C PHE A 5 21.00 12.66 -10.29
N ARG A 6 21.03 13.24 -11.47
CA ARG A 6 20.59 14.63 -11.68
C ARG A 6 19.06 14.64 -11.71
N GLU A 7 18.46 15.34 -10.75
CA GLU A 7 16.99 15.58 -10.59
C GLU A 7 16.34 16.36 -11.76
N HIS A 8 17.02 16.59 -12.85
CA HIS A 8 16.63 17.61 -13.86
C HIS A 8 15.78 17.10 -15.03
N GLU A 9 15.58 15.80 -15.24
CA GLU A 9 14.90 15.29 -16.44
C GLU A 9 13.44 14.76 -16.23
N MET A 10 12.88 14.86 -15.04
CA MET A 10 11.49 14.41 -14.77
C MET A 10 10.44 15.54 -14.83
N ARG A 11 10.70 16.64 -15.50
CA ARG A 11 9.77 17.79 -15.56
C ARG A 11 8.89 17.88 -16.81
N SER A 12 8.64 16.79 -17.53
CA SER A 12 7.76 16.86 -18.71
C SER A 12 6.67 15.79 -18.70
N ASN A 13 5.61 16.03 -17.92
CA ASN A 13 4.30 15.48 -18.26
C ASN A 13 3.20 16.49 -17.85
N PRO A 14 2.51 17.16 -18.81
CA PRO A 14 1.54 18.20 -18.52
C PRO A 14 0.15 17.59 -18.29
N CYS A 15 -0.13 17.14 -17.09
CA CYS A 15 -1.50 16.96 -16.62
C CYS A 15 -1.80 17.92 -15.46
N ILE A 16 -1.45 19.20 -15.64
CA ILE A 16 -1.90 20.30 -14.81
C ILE A 16 -3.19 20.83 -15.43
N ILE A 17 -4.32 20.20 -15.13
CA ILE A 17 -5.61 20.88 -15.21
C ILE A 17 -5.84 21.47 -13.83
N GLY A 18 -5.14 22.56 -13.54
CA GLY A 18 -5.30 23.35 -12.34
C GLY A 18 -6.45 24.33 -12.53
N GLY A 19 -7.61 24.02 -11.95
CA GLY A 19 -8.48 25.10 -11.48
C GLY A 19 -7.69 25.87 -10.40
N LYS A 20 -7.66 27.22 -10.45
CA LYS A 20 -7.12 28.09 -9.38
C LYS A 20 -8.00 27.96 -8.14
N GLY A 21 -7.90 26.83 -7.42
CA GLY A 21 -8.47 26.65 -6.08
C GLY A 21 -7.53 27.24 -5.03
N ARG A 22 -8.09 27.60 -3.89
CA ARG A 22 -7.34 28.02 -2.69
C ARG A 22 -6.34 26.93 -2.33
N ASN A 23 -5.11 27.31 -2.02
CA ASN A 23 -4.09 26.40 -1.51
C ASN A 23 -4.55 25.80 -0.16
N MET A 24 -4.62 24.47 -0.06
CA MET A 24 -5.07 23.76 1.13
C MET A 24 -3.88 23.31 1.97
N LYS A 25 -4.08 23.25 3.29
CA LYS A 25 -3.19 22.54 4.22
C LYS A 25 -3.88 21.27 4.72
N VAL A 26 -3.36 20.12 4.31
CA VAL A 26 -3.95 18.79 4.57
C VAL A 26 -3.14 18.04 5.61
N LEU A 27 -3.80 17.48 6.63
CA LEU A 27 -3.19 16.55 7.56
C LEU A 27 -3.44 15.11 7.11
N ILE A 28 -2.37 14.33 6.96
CA ILE A 28 -2.44 12.89 6.70
C ILE A 28 -2.06 12.17 8.00
N LEU A 29 -3.03 11.51 8.63
CA LEU A 29 -2.80 10.76 9.87
C LEU A 29 -2.60 9.28 9.56
N SER A 30 -1.46 8.73 9.96
CA SER A 30 -1.13 7.32 9.84
C SER A 30 -0.69 6.72 11.19
N CYS A 31 -0.34 5.46 11.19
CA CYS A 31 0.26 4.76 12.33
C CYS A 31 1.38 3.84 11.85
N ASN A 32 2.41 3.68 12.66
CA ASN A 32 3.56 2.82 12.33
C ASN A 32 3.28 1.33 12.63
N THR A 33 2.18 0.80 12.07
CA THR A 33 1.79 -0.62 12.17
C THR A 33 2.06 -1.42 10.89
N GLY A 34 2.58 -0.75 9.86
CA GLY A 34 2.92 -1.36 8.56
C GLY A 34 3.21 -0.29 7.51
N GLU A 35 4.13 -0.60 6.59
CA GLU A 35 4.52 0.37 5.55
C GLU A 35 3.43 0.58 4.48
N GLY A 36 2.46 -0.32 4.33
CA GLY A 36 1.39 -0.18 3.33
C GLY A 36 0.57 1.09 3.55
N HIS A 37 0.06 1.30 4.76
CA HIS A 37 -0.70 2.51 5.10
C HIS A 37 0.15 3.78 4.94
N ASN A 38 1.41 3.71 5.39
CA ASN A 38 2.35 4.83 5.26
C ASN A 38 2.63 5.17 3.80
N ALA A 39 2.77 4.16 2.93
CA ALA A 39 3.05 4.38 1.52
C ALA A 39 1.82 4.94 0.79
N ALA A 40 0.59 4.50 1.13
CA ALA A 40 -0.64 5.11 0.63
C ALA A 40 -0.76 6.59 1.06
N GLY A 41 -0.46 6.90 2.32
CA GLY A 41 -0.40 8.28 2.81
C GLY A 41 0.64 9.14 2.09
N LYS A 42 1.85 8.58 1.86
CA LYS A 42 2.91 9.25 1.09
C LYS A 42 2.51 9.49 -0.37
N ALA A 43 1.76 8.57 -0.98
CA ALA A 43 1.27 8.73 -2.34
C ALA A 43 0.27 9.91 -2.45
N VAL A 44 -0.66 10.00 -1.50
CA VAL A 44 -1.59 11.15 -1.44
C VAL A 44 -0.84 12.45 -1.17
N LYS A 45 0.13 12.44 -0.23
CA LYS A 45 0.98 13.61 0.06
C LYS A 45 1.69 14.12 -1.20
N GLU A 46 2.34 13.23 -1.94
CA GLU A 46 3.04 13.60 -3.17
C GLU A 46 2.08 14.17 -4.23
N CYS A 47 0.88 13.60 -4.38
CA CYS A 47 -0.14 14.15 -5.29
C CYS A 47 -0.63 15.54 -4.87
N LEU A 48 -0.79 15.79 -3.56
CA LEU A 48 -1.13 17.11 -3.01
C LEU A 48 -0.04 18.13 -3.31
N GLU A 49 1.21 17.80 -3.01
CA GLU A 49 2.37 18.67 -3.24
C GLU A 49 2.57 19.00 -4.73
N ARG A 50 2.38 18.02 -5.63
CA ARG A 50 2.43 18.22 -7.07
C ARG A 50 1.32 19.14 -7.60
N ARG A 51 0.18 19.26 -6.89
CA ARG A 51 -0.88 20.22 -7.17
C ARG A 51 -0.71 21.56 -6.44
N GLY A 52 0.39 21.77 -5.71
CA GLY A 52 0.71 23.01 -5.02
C GLY A 52 0.05 23.15 -3.65
N HIS A 53 -0.52 22.08 -3.06
CA HIS A 53 -1.06 22.08 -1.71
C HIS A 53 0.01 21.77 -0.68
N GLN A 54 -0.23 22.15 0.57
CA GLN A 54 0.61 21.75 1.71
C GLN A 54 0.06 20.47 2.34
N ALA A 55 0.93 19.53 2.65
CA ALA A 55 0.52 18.27 3.27
C ALA A 55 1.52 17.83 4.34
N ASP A 56 1.04 17.66 5.57
CA ASP A 56 1.80 17.09 6.67
C ASP A 56 1.36 15.64 6.90
N MET A 57 2.33 14.75 7.09
CA MET A 57 2.05 13.36 7.43
C MET A 57 2.57 13.05 8.83
N VAL A 58 1.67 12.64 9.72
CA VAL A 58 1.95 12.43 11.14
C VAL A 58 1.58 11.01 11.56
N ASP A 59 2.48 10.33 12.28
CA ASP A 59 2.13 9.12 13.03
C ASP A 59 1.40 9.55 14.32
N MET A 60 0.10 9.26 14.38
CA MET A 60 -0.74 9.64 15.51
C MET A 60 -0.23 9.09 16.86
N MET A 61 0.40 7.92 16.86
CA MET A 61 0.93 7.31 18.09
C MET A 61 2.09 8.11 18.69
N LEU A 62 2.83 8.89 17.87
CA LEU A 62 3.94 9.75 18.32
C LEU A 62 3.44 10.94 19.11
N LEU A 63 2.20 11.39 18.92
CA LEU A 63 1.59 12.50 19.67
C LEU A 63 1.49 12.19 21.18
N LYS A 64 1.41 10.92 21.55
CA LYS A 64 1.46 10.48 22.97
C LYS A 64 2.87 10.09 23.44
N GLY A 65 3.88 10.26 22.57
CA GLY A 65 5.28 9.99 22.85
C GLY A 65 5.87 8.81 22.07
N LYS A 66 7.18 8.87 21.81
CA LYS A 66 7.91 7.87 21.01
C LYS A 66 7.78 6.43 21.54
N ARG A 67 7.59 6.24 22.87
CA ARG A 67 7.39 4.92 23.48
C ARG A 67 6.07 4.29 23.05
N THR A 68 4.98 5.07 22.94
CA THR A 68 3.64 4.56 22.56
C THR A 68 3.65 4.03 21.13
N SER A 69 4.20 4.79 20.18
CA SER A 69 4.33 4.36 18.78
C SER A 69 5.19 3.08 18.67
N LYS A 70 6.33 3.04 19.38
CA LYS A 70 7.23 1.88 19.35
C LYS A 70 6.61 0.62 19.96
N VAL A 71 5.85 0.76 21.06
CA VAL A 71 5.22 -0.39 21.74
C VAL A 71 4.05 -0.95 20.90
N ILE A 72 3.14 -0.10 20.45
CA ILE A 72 1.95 -0.55 19.70
C ILE A 72 2.36 -1.06 18.30
N GLY A 73 3.16 -0.30 17.56
CA GLY A 73 3.66 -0.71 16.26
C GLY A 73 4.55 -1.95 16.35
N GLY A 74 5.43 -2.01 17.37
CA GLY A 74 6.29 -3.16 17.61
C GLY A 74 5.49 -4.42 17.95
N ALA A 75 4.52 -4.34 18.87
CA ALA A 75 3.68 -5.48 19.24
C ALA A 75 2.88 -6.03 18.06
N TYR A 76 2.31 -5.16 17.22
CA TYR A 76 1.64 -5.56 15.98
C TYR A 76 2.59 -6.31 15.05
N VAL A 77 3.75 -5.72 14.77
CA VAL A 77 4.77 -6.31 13.90
C VAL A 77 5.26 -7.65 14.42
N GLU A 78 5.53 -7.76 15.73
CA GLU A 78 5.97 -9.02 16.36
C GLU A 78 4.88 -10.09 16.29
N LEU A 79 3.61 -9.75 16.54
CA LEU A 79 2.49 -10.68 16.42
C LEU A 79 2.37 -11.22 14.99
N VAL A 80 2.42 -10.36 14.00
CA VAL A 80 2.33 -10.76 12.59
C VAL A 80 3.55 -11.59 12.17
N LYS A 81 4.75 -11.25 12.64
CA LYS A 81 6.00 -11.96 12.32
C LYS A 81 6.10 -13.34 12.92
N HIS A 82 5.84 -13.44 14.22
CA HIS A 82 6.15 -14.64 14.99
C HIS A 82 4.95 -15.53 15.24
N ALA A 83 3.73 -14.98 15.14
CA ALA A 83 2.50 -15.70 15.40
C ALA A 83 1.38 -15.41 14.36
N PRO A 84 1.61 -15.61 13.05
CA PRO A 84 0.62 -15.28 12.00
C PRO A 84 -0.69 -16.07 12.16
N ARG A 85 -0.66 -17.27 12.74
CA ARG A 85 -1.87 -18.03 13.06
C ARG A 85 -2.69 -17.37 14.17
N ILE A 86 -2.03 -16.82 15.20
CA ILE A 86 -2.68 -16.06 16.27
C ILE A 86 -3.25 -14.77 15.71
N PHE A 87 -2.52 -14.08 14.85
CA PHE A 87 -3.04 -12.91 14.15
C PHE A 87 -4.32 -13.24 13.35
N GLY A 88 -4.34 -14.36 12.63
CA GLY A 88 -5.54 -14.83 11.93
C GLY A 88 -6.72 -15.14 12.85
N LEU A 89 -6.46 -15.66 14.07
CA LEU A 89 -7.50 -15.86 15.08
C LEU A 89 -8.02 -14.53 15.65
N VAL A 90 -7.12 -13.58 15.91
CA VAL A 90 -7.49 -12.21 16.34
C VAL A 90 -8.33 -11.52 15.26
N TYR A 91 -7.94 -11.66 13.98
CA TYR A 91 -8.70 -11.10 12.86
C TYR A 91 -10.12 -11.72 12.79
N LYS A 92 -10.24 -13.06 12.88
CA LYS A 92 -11.55 -13.76 12.93
C LYS A 92 -12.39 -13.36 14.13
N ALA A 93 -11.76 -13.18 15.29
CA ALA A 93 -12.45 -12.67 16.48
C ALA A 93 -12.95 -11.25 16.24
N GLY A 94 -12.16 -10.39 15.60
CA GLY A 94 -12.60 -9.06 15.15
C GLY A 94 -13.81 -9.13 14.22
N GLU A 95 -13.80 -10.05 13.25
CA GLU A 95 -14.94 -10.29 12.36
C GLU A 95 -16.19 -10.74 13.12
N ALA A 96 -16.03 -11.59 14.13
CA ALA A 96 -17.16 -12.09 14.93
C ALA A 96 -17.77 -11.03 15.85
N ILE A 97 -16.99 -10.05 16.34
CA ILE A 97 -17.48 -9.01 17.25
C ILE A 97 -17.77 -7.69 16.56
N ARG A 98 -17.50 -7.57 15.24
CA ARG A 98 -17.75 -6.34 14.49
C ARG A 98 -19.21 -5.92 14.54
N SER A 99 -19.48 -4.64 14.70
CA SER A 99 -20.83 -4.11 14.80
C SER A 99 -20.84 -2.60 14.57
N ALA A 100 -21.74 -2.13 13.73
CA ALA A 100 -21.99 -0.69 13.57
C ALA A 100 -22.57 -0.03 14.84
N LYS A 101 -23.23 -0.83 15.71
CA LYS A 101 -23.93 -0.33 16.91
C LYS A 101 -23.06 -0.34 18.16
N ARG A 102 -22.15 -1.31 18.30
CA ARG A 102 -21.29 -1.47 19.49
C ARG A 102 -19.85 -1.11 19.12
N LYS A 103 -19.19 -0.35 19.99
CA LYS A 103 -17.78 0.02 19.80
C LYS A 103 -16.84 -1.06 20.32
N SER A 104 -15.89 -1.47 19.48
CA SER A 104 -14.90 -2.49 19.79
C SER A 104 -13.94 -2.08 20.92
N PRO A 105 -13.21 -3.03 21.50
CA PRO A 105 -12.06 -2.72 22.37
C PRO A 105 -11.00 -1.87 21.69
N VAL A 106 -10.82 -2.03 20.35
CA VAL A 106 -9.88 -1.24 19.54
C VAL A 106 -10.28 0.23 19.54
N TYR A 107 -11.55 0.53 19.30
CA TYR A 107 -12.09 1.88 19.41
C TYR A 107 -11.88 2.48 20.82
N GLN A 108 -12.11 1.68 21.90
CA GLN A 108 -11.91 2.15 23.26
C GLN A 108 -10.45 2.51 23.57
N ALA A 109 -9.51 1.77 22.99
CA ALA A 109 -8.09 2.10 23.11
C ALA A 109 -7.71 3.36 22.31
N ASN A 110 -8.22 3.49 21.09
CA ASN A 110 -7.89 4.61 20.20
C ASN A 110 -8.46 5.96 20.69
N LYS A 111 -9.62 5.97 21.37
CA LYS A 111 -10.16 7.21 21.97
C LYS A 111 -9.22 7.85 23.01
N LEU A 112 -8.31 7.08 23.62
CA LEU A 112 -7.33 7.60 24.59
C LEU A 112 -6.29 8.54 23.95
N LEU A 113 -6.19 8.54 22.62
CA LEU A 113 -5.32 9.42 21.85
C LEU A 113 -5.99 10.75 21.47
N ALA A 114 -7.32 10.85 21.64
CA ALA A 114 -8.11 11.98 21.15
C ALA A 114 -7.69 13.31 21.76
N LYS A 115 -7.30 13.36 23.06
CA LYS A 115 -6.83 14.59 23.70
C LYS A 115 -5.53 15.07 23.09
N SER A 116 -4.52 14.21 22.96
CA SER A 116 -3.24 14.57 22.37
C SER A 116 -3.38 15.01 20.91
N LEU A 117 -4.29 14.38 20.16
CA LEU A 117 -4.58 14.78 18.77
C LEU A 117 -5.31 16.14 18.74
N LYS A 118 -6.24 16.39 19.68
CA LYS A 118 -6.90 17.69 19.79
C LYS A 118 -5.88 18.79 20.08
N ASP A 119 -5.02 18.60 21.09
CA ASP A 119 -3.99 19.58 21.48
C ASP A 119 -3.04 19.88 20.30
N TYR A 120 -2.74 18.89 19.45
CA TYR A 120 -1.97 19.07 18.22
C TYR A 120 -2.76 19.89 17.17
N LEU A 121 -4.03 19.55 16.92
CA LEU A 121 -4.87 20.24 15.94
C LEU A 121 -5.19 21.68 16.34
N ASP A 122 -5.26 21.98 17.63
CA ASP A 122 -5.49 23.36 18.14
C ASP A 122 -4.29 24.29 17.87
N GLN A 123 -3.08 23.73 17.65
CA GLN A 123 -1.87 24.47 17.32
C GLN A 123 -1.66 24.67 15.82
N GLU A 124 -2.42 23.96 14.99
CA GLU A 124 -2.24 23.89 13.55
C GLU A 124 -3.56 24.15 12.80
N ASN A 125 -3.46 24.88 11.69
CA ASN A 125 -4.64 25.19 10.86
C ASN A 125 -4.72 24.28 9.64
N TYR A 126 -5.28 23.07 9.81
CA TYR A 126 -5.57 22.17 8.71
C TYR A 126 -6.98 22.40 8.16
N ASP A 127 -7.12 22.40 6.83
CA ASP A 127 -8.42 22.54 6.15
C ASP A 127 -9.20 21.21 6.15
N VAL A 128 -8.50 20.07 5.98
CA VAL A 128 -9.08 18.72 5.87
C VAL A 128 -8.09 17.67 6.37
N ILE A 129 -8.62 16.53 6.80
CA ILE A 129 -7.82 15.40 7.29
C ILE A 129 -8.06 14.18 6.41
N ALA A 130 -6.99 13.52 5.97
CA ALA A 130 -7.02 12.22 5.32
C ALA A 130 -6.36 11.16 6.21
N THR A 131 -6.89 9.94 6.22
CA THR A 131 -6.26 8.84 6.96
C THR A 131 -6.34 7.51 6.21
N PRO A 132 -5.20 6.90 5.91
CA PRO A 132 -5.14 5.55 5.34
C PRO A 132 -5.20 4.45 6.42
N HIS A 133 -5.48 4.79 7.67
CA HIS A 133 -5.42 3.85 8.79
C HIS A 133 -6.64 3.93 9.70
N LEU A 134 -7.13 2.75 10.12
CA LEU A 134 -8.30 2.61 10.97
C LEU A 134 -8.17 3.36 12.33
N TYR A 135 -7.01 3.25 13.01
CA TYR A 135 -6.85 3.81 14.35
C TYR A 135 -7.05 5.32 14.41
N PRO A 136 -6.44 6.14 13.54
CA PRO A 136 -6.77 7.55 13.47
C PRO A 136 -8.25 7.80 13.11
N ALA A 137 -8.85 7.00 12.21
CA ALA A 137 -10.26 7.15 11.85
C ALA A 137 -11.19 6.97 13.07
N GLU A 138 -10.90 6.00 13.94
CA GLU A 138 -11.64 5.79 15.20
C GLU A 138 -11.44 6.93 16.19
N THR A 139 -10.21 7.43 16.33
CA THR A 139 -9.90 8.59 17.19
C THR A 139 -10.62 9.84 16.71
N LEU A 140 -10.58 10.14 15.41
CA LEU A 140 -11.29 11.26 14.78
C LEU A 140 -12.79 11.12 14.93
N THR A 141 -13.33 9.91 14.83
CA THR A 141 -14.75 9.61 15.06
C THR A 141 -15.18 9.97 16.49
N TYR A 142 -14.34 9.60 17.47
CA TYR A 142 -14.60 9.99 18.86
C TYR A 142 -14.56 11.51 19.04
N MET A 143 -13.55 12.19 18.47
CA MET A 143 -13.43 13.65 18.52
C MET A 143 -14.62 14.36 17.87
N LYS A 144 -15.09 13.86 16.73
CA LYS A 144 -16.29 14.37 16.03
C LYS A 144 -17.54 14.24 16.91
N LYS A 145 -17.71 13.09 17.56
CA LYS A 145 -18.84 12.85 18.51
C LYS A 145 -18.78 13.80 19.73
N LYS A 146 -17.60 14.24 20.13
CA LYS A 146 -17.40 15.19 21.24
C LYS A 146 -17.49 16.66 20.81
N GLY A 147 -17.68 16.95 19.54
CA GLY A 147 -17.64 18.32 19.01
C GLY A 147 -16.25 18.95 19.03
N TRP A 148 -15.18 18.13 19.11
CA TRP A 148 -13.79 18.59 19.17
C TRP A 148 -13.13 18.72 17.79
N LEU A 149 -13.79 18.27 16.72
CA LEU A 149 -13.26 18.23 15.37
C LEU A 149 -14.12 19.06 14.44
N LYS A 150 -13.52 20.05 13.79
CA LYS A 150 -14.17 20.92 12.79
C LYS A 150 -13.91 20.44 11.36
N GLN A 151 -12.74 19.84 11.14
CA GLN A 151 -12.27 19.41 9.84
C GLN A 151 -13.11 18.23 9.31
N LYS A 152 -13.28 18.20 7.98
CA LYS A 152 -13.78 17.01 7.30
C LYS A 152 -12.71 15.92 7.30
N VAL A 153 -13.15 14.66 7.31
CA VAL A 153 -12.28 13.49 7.38
C VAL A 153 -12.55 12.56 6.20
N VAL A 154 -11.51 12.23 5.46
CA VAL A 154 -11.54 11.21 4.41
C VAL A 154 -10.71 10.00 4.84
N ALA A 155 -11.36 8.86 5.00
CA ALA A 155 -10.69 7.59 5.25
C ALA A 155 -10.29 6.94 3.92
N ILE A 156 -9.17 6.20 3.90
CA ILE A 156 -8.66 5.54 2.70
C ILE A 156 -8.42 4.07 3.04
N GLY A 157 -9.23 3.17 2.45
CA GLY A 157 -9.04 1.73 2.55
C GLY A 157 -7.80 1.30 1.76
N THR A 158 -7.00 0.44 2.35
CA THR A 158 -5.72 -0.03 1.79
C THR A 158 -5.69 -1.54 1.51
N ASP A 159 -6.84 -2.20 1.62
CA ASP A 159 -7.05 -3.61 1.30
C ASP A 159 -8.30 -3.78 0.44
N TYR A 160 -8.34 -4.82 -0.39
CA TYR A 160 -9.46 -5.12 -1.29
C TYR A 160 -10.64 -5.81 -0.57
N THR A 161 -10.85 -5.46 0.67
CA THR A 161 -11.96 -5.87 1.53
C THR A 161 -12.20 -4.83 2.61
N CYS A 162 -13.40 -4.84 3.19
CA CYS A 162 -13.72 -4.04 4.35
C CYS A 162 -13.21 -4.75 5.62
N ILE A 163 -12.00 -4.42 6.08
CA ILE A 163 -11.48 -4.98 7.33
C ILE A 163 -12.39 -4.61 8.53
N PRO A 164 -12.42 -5.45 9.60
CA PRO A 164 -13.24 -5.16 10.77
C PRO A 164 -13.02 -3.78 11.36
N PHE A 165 -14.11 -3.20 11.86
CA PHE A 165 -14.21 -1.94 12.61
C PHE A 165 -14.23 -0.65 11.77
N TRP A 166 -14.12 -0.70 10.42
CA TRP A 166 -14.45 0.48 9.61
C TRP A 166 -15.90 0.96 9.85
N GLU A 167 -16.83 0.04 10.07
CA GLU A 167 -18.25 0.30 10.31
C GLU A 167 -18.55 1.09 11.60
N GLU A 168 -17.60 1.13 12.52
CA GLU A 168 -17.75 1.92 13.75
C GLU A 168 -17.18 3.34 13.65
N THR A 169 -16.60 3.70 12.50
CA THR A 169 -16.09 5.05 12.24
C THR A 169 -17.17 5.96 11.66
N ALA A 170 -16.98 7.27 11.72
CA ALA A 170 -17.89 8.30 11.21
C ALA A 170 -17.13 9.34 10.37
N CYS A 171 -16.35 8.89 9.40
CA CYS A 171 -15.70 9.76 8.44
C CYS A 171 -16.73 10.41 7.50
N ASP A 172 -16.34 11.53 6.88
CA ASP A 172 -17.20 12.20 5.92
C ASP A 172 -17.27 11.43 4.61
N TYR A 173 -16.14 10.85 4.18
CA TYR A 173 -16.03 9.95 3.03
C TYR A 173 -15.04 8.81 3.29
N TYR A 174 -15.22 7.72 2.54
CA TYR A 174 -14.37 6.53 2.54
C TYR A 174 -13.93 6.23 1.11
N VAL A 175 -12.66 6.38 0.83
CA VAL A 175 -12.06 5.88 -0.41
C VAL A 175 -11.91 4.38 -0.29
N ILE A 176 -12.50 3.64 -1.21
CA ILE A 176 -12.47 2.17 -1.24
C ILE A 176 -11.73 1.66 -2.48
N PRO A 177 -11.18 0.44 -2.43
CA PRO A 177 -10.23 -0.06 -3.42
C PRO A 177 -10.81 -0.28 -4.82
N HIS A 178 -12.10 -0.65 -4.90
CA HIS A 178 -12.75 -0.98 -6.16
C HIS A 178 -14.28 -0.83 -6.06
N LYS A 179 -14.93 -0.59 -7.21
CA LYS A 179 -16.40 -0.44 -7.28
C LYS A 179 -17.17 -1.67 -6.78
N GLU A 180 -16.63 -2.87 -6.99
CA GLU A 180 -17.26 -4.11 -6.54
C GLU A 180 -17.22 -4.28 -5.01
N ALA A 181 -16.34 -3.58 -4.31
CA ALA A 181 -16.29 -3.59 -2.86
C ALA A 181 -17.44 -2.79 -2.21
N VAL A 182 -18.19 -1.97 -2.97
CA VAL A 182 -19.27 -1.11 -2.43
C VAL A 182 -20.28 -1.93 -1.64
N GLU A 183 -20.77 -3.05 -2.21
CA GLU A 183 -21.80 -3.86 -1.56
C GLU A 183 -21.30 -4.52 -0.26
N GLU A 184 -20.05 -4.95 -0.24
CA GLU A 184 -19.43 -5.48 0.97
C GLU A 184 -19.39 -4.41 2.07
N TRP A 185 -18.91 -3.20 1.75
CA TRP A 185 -18.82 -2.10 2.72
C TRP A 185 -20.20 -1.67 3.24
N VAL A 186 -21.20 -1.60 2.35
CA VAL A 186 -22.60 -1.31 2.72
C VAL A 186 -23.17 -2.41 3.62
N SER A 187 -22.91 -3.68 3.34
CA SER A 187 -23.40 -4.81 4.14
C SER A 187 -22.91 -4.77 5.59
N TYR A 188 -21.75 -4.13 5.82
CA TYR A 188 -21.21 -3.89 7.16
C TYR A 188 -21.74 -2.60 7.81
N GLY A 189 -22.60 -1.83 7.14
CA GLY A 189 -23.28 -0.68 7.70
C GLY A 189 -22.64 0.67 7.39
N LEU A 190 -21.72 0.77 6.43
CA LEU A 190 -21.23 2.05 5.96
C LEU A 190 -22.21 2.67 4.95
N PRO A 191 -22.47 3.99 5.03
CA PRO A 191 -23.42 4.66 4.13
C PRO A 191 -22.88 4.68 2.69
N ARG A 192 -23.69 4.18 1.74
CA ARG A 192 -23.32 4.08 0.31
C ARG A 192 -22.87 5.41 -0.27
N GLU A 193 -23.55 6.49 0.06
CA GLU A 193 -23.31 7.85 -0.43
C GLU A 193 -21.96 8.44 0.03
N LYS A 194 -21.32 7.80 1.00
CA LYS A 194 -20.00 8.18 1.50
C LYS A 194 -18.86 7.33 0.91
N LEU A 195 -19.20 6.28 0.16
CA LEU A 195 -18.21 5.39 -0.44
C LEU A 195 -17.74 5.93 -1.78
N CYS A 196 -16.43 6.11 -1.92
CA CYS A 196 -15.77 6.60 -3.13
C CYS A 196 -14.85 5.51 -3.68
N PRO A 197 -15.23 4.77 -4.73
CA PRO A 197 -14.43 3.69 -5.31
C PRO A 197 -13.31 4.24 -6.21
N LEU A 198 -12.40 5.00 -5.61
CA LEU A 198 -11.29 5.67 -6.31
C LEU A 198 -10.04 4.80 -6.43
N GLY A 199 -9.99 3.65 -5.77
CA GLY A 199 -8.82 2.78 -5.77
C GLY A 199 -7.83 3.08 -4.63
N ILE A 200 -6.86 2.19 -4.44
CA ILE A 200 -5.77 2.40 -3.48
C ILE A 200 -4.75 3.35 -4.11
N PRO A 201 -4.38 4.46 -3.45
CA PRO A 201 -3.45 5.41 -4.01
C PRO A 201 -2.03 4.85 -4.03
N VAL A 202 -1.39 4.93 -5.18
CA VAL A 202 0.03 4.63 -5.38
C VAL A 202 0.78 5.91 -5.75
N LYS A 203 2.08 5.94 -5.49
CA LYS A 203 2.89 7.09 -5.87
C LYS A 203 2.85 7.32 -7.38
N PRO A 204 2.90 8.58 -7.86
CA PRO A 204 2.89 8.91 -9.28
C PRO A 204 3.93 8.18 -10.12
N GLU A 205 5.09 7.83 -9.55
CA GLU A 205 6.14 7.07 -10.25
C GLU A 205 5.71 5.68 -10.75
N PHE A 206 4.72 5.05 -10.10
CA PHE A 206 4.16 3.77 -10.57
C PHE A 206 3.23 3.94 -11.78
N ALA A 207 2.64 5.12 -11.95
CA ALA A 207 1.72 5.43 -13.05
C ALA A 207 2.40 6.02 -14.31
N VAL A 208 3.72 6.21 -14.27
CA VAL A 208 4.49 6.65 -15.44
C VAL A 208 4.57 5.51 -16.46
N GLU A 209 4.49 5.87 -17.74
CA GLU A 209 4.63 4.95 -18.86
C GLU A 209 5.94 4.16 -18.76
N ALA A 210 5.85 2.84 -19.01
CA ALA A 210 6.96 1.94 -18.83
C ALA A 210 7.98 2.04 -19.99
N ASN A 211 9.26 2.08 -19.63
CA ASN A 211 10.38 1.90 -20.54
C ASN A 211 11.33 0.84 -19.94
N GLN A 212 11.07 -0.42 -20.26
CA GLN A 212 11.78 -1.55 -19.67
C GLN A 212 13.27 -1.53 -19.98
N GLU A 213 13.69 -1.14 -21.19
CA GLU A 213 15.09 -1.07 -21.58
C GLU A 213 15.86 -0.04 -20.73
N LYS A 214 15.28 1.16 -20.57
CA LYS A 214 15.86 2.19 -19.68
C LYS A 214 15.91 1.71 -18.23
N ALA A 215 14.85 1.08 -17.75
CA ALA A 215 14.79 0.55 -16.38
C ALA A 215 15.84 -0.54 -16.14
N ARG A 216 16.03 -1.46 -17.09
CA ARG A 216 17.08 -2.49 -17.03
C ARG A 216 18.47 -1.88 -16.99
N SER A 217 18.75 -0.91 -17.85
CA SER A 217 20.02 -0.17 -17.85
C SER A 217 20.29 0.48 -16.50
N VAL A 218 19.29 1.14 -15.91
CA VAL A 218 19.40 1.77 -14.58
C VAL A 218 19.65 0.74 -13.48
N CYS A 219 19.01 -0.43 -13.57
CA CYS A 219 19.18 -1.52 -12.59
C CYS A 219 20.44 -2.36 -12.81
N GLY A 220 21.19 -2.12 -13.89
CA GLY A 220 22.38 -2.90 -14.24
C GLY A 220 22.03 -4.34 -14.69
N LEU A 221 20.86 -4.53 -15.27
CA LEU A 221 20.40 -5.84 -15.76
C LEU A 221 20.69 -6.00 -17.24
N PRO A 222 21.05 -7.21 -17.70
CA PRO A 222 21.18 -7.51 -19.13
C PRO A 222 19.85 -7.25 -19.88
N ALA A 223 19.96 -6.64 -21.07
CA ALA A 223 18.78 -6.30 -21.86
C ALA A 223 18.05 -7.53 -22.40
N ASP A 224 18.78 -8.60 -22.69
CA ASP A 224 18.34 -9.83 -23.34
C ASP A 224 17.94 -10.97 -22.38
N LYS A 225 18.14 -10.79 -21.06
CA LYS A 225 17.86 -11.84 -20.07
C LYS A 225 16.54 -11.60 -19.36
N PRO A 226 15.67 -12.64 -19.22
CA PRO A 226 14.47 -12.53 -18.40
C PRO A 226 14.79 -12.21 -16.94
N ALA A 227 13.92 -11.46 -16.26
CA ALA A 227 14.17 -11.03 -14.91
C ALA A 227 12.97 -11.24 -13.99
N TYR A 228 13.20 -11.88 -12.84
CA TYR A 228 12.25 -12.04 -11.76
C TYR A 228 12.49 -11.01 -10.66
N LEU A 229 11.43 -10.40 -10.17
CA LEU A 229 11.46 -9.58 -8.95
C LEU A 229 10.84 -10.36 -7.79
N VAL A 230 11.55 -10.48 -6.68
CA VAL A 230 11.08 -11.15 -5.47
C VAL A 230 10.99 -10.14 -4.33
N MET A 231 9.77 -9.89 -3.83
CA MET A 231 9.53 -8.94 -2.75
C MET A 231 8.80 -9.60 -1.58
N SER A 232 9.38 -9.51 -0.39
CA SER A 232 8.78 -10.06 0.84
C SER A 232 8.05 -9.02 1.70
N GLY A 233 7.76 -7.85 1.13
CA GLY A 233 7.23 -6.70 1.84
C GLY A 233 8.30 -5.99 2.68
N SER A 234 7.95 -4.81 3.20
CA SER A 234 8.88 -3.92 3.92
C SER A 234 9.58 -4.55 5.14
N MET A 235 8.93 -5.51 5.78
CA MET A 235 9.44 -6.19 6.97
C MET A 235 10.12 -7.54 6.65
N GLY A 236 10.18 -7.95 5.40
CA GLY A 236 10.86 -9.16 4.96
C GLY A 236 10.22 -10.45 5.52
N PHE A 237 8.91 -10.62 5.39
CA PHE A 237 8.21 -11.80 5.89
C PHE A 237 8.45 -13.07 5.09
N GLY A 238 8.21 -14.22 5.74
CA GLY A 238 8.17 -15.52 5.11
C GLY A 238 9.53 -16.17 4.88
N LYS A 239 9.50 -17.29 4.18
CA LYS A 239 10.66 -18.14 3.86
C LYS A 239 11.35 -17.68 2.56
N ILE A 240 11.56 -16.36 2.38
CA ILE A 240 12.10 -15.79 1.15
C ILE A 240 13.46 -16.41 0.74
N HIS A 241 14.30 -16.78 1.73
CA HIS A 241 15.59 -17.42 1.47
C HIS A 241 15.45 -18.81 0.83
N ILE A 242 14.46 -19.61 1.30
CA ILE A 242 14.14 -20.91 0.70
C ILE A 242 13.53 -20.69 -0.68
N PHE A 243 12.61 -19.74 -0.80
CA PHE A 243 11.98 -19.41 -2.08
C PHE A 243 13.02 -19.00 -3.13
N ALA A 244 13.90 -18.06 -2.79
CA ALA A 244 14.92 -17.57 -3.70
C ALA A 244 15.94 -18.64 -4.07
N GLN A 245 16.31 -19.52 -3.13
CA GLN A 245 17.19 -20.65 -3.40
C GLN A 245 16.54 -21.63 -4.37
N GLU A 246 15.27 -21.95 -4.16
CA GLU A 246 14.56 -22.88 -5.05
C GLU A 246 14.29 -22.27 -6.44
N LEU A 247 14.01 -20.97 -6.52
CA LEU A 247 13.91 -20.24 -7.78
C LEU A 247 15.25 -20.26 -8.53
N SER A 248 16.33 -19.89 -7.86
CA SER A 248 17.67 -19.85 -8.44
C SER A 248 18.14 -21.21 -8.98
N ARG A 249 17.78 -22.32 -8.34
CA ARG A 249 18.09 -23.67 -8.84
C ARG A 249 17.38 -24.02 -10.14
N ARG A 250 16.28 -23.35 -10.43
CA ARG A 250 15.41 -23.59 -11.62
C ARG A 250 15.68 -22.61 -12.76
N CYS A 251 16.37 -21.52 -12.48
CA CYS A 251 16.87 -20.57 -13.46
C CYS A 251 18.21 -21.11 -14.00
N LYS A 252 18.23 -21.55 -15.27
CA LYS A 252 19.39 -22.18 -15.89
C LYS A 252 19.88 -21.47 -17.15
N ASP A 253 19.06 -20.54 -17.67
CA ASP A 253 19.32 -19.87 -18.94
C ASP A 253 19.78 -18.41 -18.73
N GLY A 254 20.30 -18.11 -17.52
CA GLY A 254 20.80 -16.80 -17.14
C GLY A 254 19.68 -15.80 -16.77
N GLU A 255 18.51 -16.32 -16.36
CA GLU A 255 17.45 -15.47 -15.82
C GLU A 255 17.93 -14.72 -14.59
N GLN A 256 17.68 -13.43 -14.54
CA GLN A 256 18.07 -12.57 -13.45
C GLN A 256 17.05 -12.62 -12.30
N ILE A 257 17.52 -12.62 -11.06
CA ILE A 257 16.67 -12.64 -9.88
C ILE A 257 17.01 -11.43 -9.00
N ILE A 258 16.09 -10.49 -8.90
CA ILE A 258 16.21 -9.34 -8.03
C ILE A 258 15.44 -9.61 -6.75
N ILE A 259 16.08 -9.49 -5.58
CA ILE A 259 15.48 -9.77 -4.28
C ILE A 259 15.50 -8.51 -3.43
N ILE A 260 14.32 -7.97 -3.10
CA ILE A 260 14.19 -6.81 -2.22
C ILE A 260 13.78 -7.28 -0.82
N CYS A 261 14.71 -7.16 0.14
CA CYS A 261 14.56 -7.59 1.53
C CYS A 261 13.88 -6.55 2.45
N GLY A 262 13.63 -5.32 1.94
CA GLY A 262 13.08 -4.23 2.73
C GLY A 262 13.99 -3.80 3.88
N ASN A 263 13.40 -3.44 5.02
CA ASN A 263 14.14 -2.93 6.19
C ASN A 263 14.85 -4.03 7.01
N ASN A 264 14.82 -5.28 6.57
CA ASN A 264 15.43 -6.41 7.29
C ASN A 264 16.91 -6.59 6.93
N ARG A 265 17.79 -5.79 7.53
CA ARG A 265 19.25 -5.83 7.29
C ARG A 265 19.88 -7.20 7.56
N ARG A 266 19.40 -7.96 8.58
CA ARG A 266 19.92 -9.31 8.88
C ARG A 266 19.64 -10.27 7.73
N ARG A 267 18.45 -10.19 7.17
CA ARG A 267 18.04 -11.01 6.03
C ARG A 267 18.79 -10.63 4.76
N GLU A 268 18.90 -9.33 4.49
CA GLU A 268 19.72 -8.83 3.38
C GLU A 268 21.13 -9.38 3.43
N TYR A 269 21.81 -9.27 4.58
CA TYR A 269 23.16 -9.78 4.76
C TYR A 269 23.23 -11.30 4.56
N ALA A 270 22.36 -12.07 5.17
CA ALA A 270 22.31 -13.52 5.03
C ALA A 270 22.10 -13.95 3.57
N MET A 271 21.22 -13.26 2.83
CA MET A 271 20.99 -13.57 1.43
C MET A 271 22.15 -13.14 0.52
N LYS A 272 22.80 -12.02 0.78
CA LYS A 272 24.04 -11.64 0.09
C LYS A 272 25.13 -12.70 0.25
N LEU A 273 25.29 -13.27 1.46
CA LEU A 273 26.20 -14.38 1.68
C LEU A 273 25.77 -15.65 0.94
N GLN A 274 24.49 -15.97 0.96
CA GLN A 274 23.94 -17.17 0.32
C GLN A 274 24.16 -17.17 -1.18
N PHE A 275 24.04 -16.02 -1.83
CA PHE A 275 24.14 -15.87 -3.28
C PHE A 275 25.44 -15.22 -3.74
N PHE A 276 26.45 -15.10 -2.87
CA PHE A 276 27.72 -14.43 -3.17
C PHE A 276 28.41 -14.89 -4.47
N LYS A 277 28.29 -16.18 -4.80
CA LYS A 277 28.92 -16.77 -6.00
C LYS A 277 27.96 -16.82 -7.22
N ASN A 278 26.75 -16.34 -7.09
CA ASN A 278 25.77 -16.37 -8.18
C ASN A 278 25.58 -14.96 -8.76
N PRO A 279 26.18 -14.66 -9.95
CA PRO A 279 26.10 -13.33 -10.55
C PRO A 279 24.70 -12.96 -11.02
N ASP A 280 23.80 -13.92 -11.22
CA ASP A 280 22.43 -13.69 -11.70
C ASP A 280 21.45 -13.34 -10.57
N VAL A 281 21.92 -13.30 -9.31
CA VAL A 281 21.09 -12.99 -8.15
C VAL A 281 21.51 -11.68 -7.49
N HIS A 282 20.63 -10.68 -7.54
CA HIS A 282 20.86 -9.33 -7.02
C HIS A 282 20.07 -9.11 -5.73
N VAL A 283 20.77 -8.99 -4.60
CA VAL A 283 20.14 -8.83 -3.29
C VAL A 283 20.20 -7.38 -2.84
N LEU A 284 19.04 -6.79 -2.59
CA LEU A 284 18.85 -5.42 -2.15
C LEU A 284 18.20 -5.38 -0.76
N GLY A 285 18.57 -4.38 0.02
CA GLY A 285 17.86 -3.99 1.24
C GLY A 285 16.62 -3.15 0.94
N TYR A 286 16.39 -2.12 1.75
CA TYR A 286 15.38 -1.12 1.46
C TYR A 286 15.80 -0.27 0.25
N THR A 287 14.87 -0.06 -0.66
CA THR A 287 15.03 0.86 -1.80
C THR A 287 13.78 1.72 -1.97
N SER A 288 13.97 2.97 -2.37
CA SER A 288 12.89 3.87 -2.79
C SER A 288 12.54 3.71 -4.28
N HIS A 289 13.34 2.96 -5.04
CA HIS A 289 13.19 2.81 -6.50
C HIS A 289 12.43 1.54 -6.92
N VAL A 290 11.47 1.10 -6.10
CA VAL A 290 10.69 -0.13 -6.35
C VAL A 290 10.00 -0.08 -7.71
N ALA A 291 9.47 1.08 -8.12
CA ALA A 291 8.82 1.26 -9.42
C ALA A 291 9.75 0.94 -10.59
N VAL A 292 11.03 1.32 -10.50
CA VAL A 292 12.04 1.05 -11.53
C VAL A 292 12.35 -0.45 -11.61
N TYR A 293 12.47 -1.14 -10.47
CA TYR A 293 12.69 -2.59 -10.45
C TYR A 293 11.47 -3.36 -10.97
N MET A 294 10.24 -2.90 -10.67
CA MET A 294 9.03 -3.49 -11.24
C MET A 294 8.97 -3.31 -12.76
N GLU A 295 9.48 -2.18 -13.27
CA GLU A 295 9.53 -1.89 -14.70
C GLU A 295 10.62 -2.71 -15.42
N ALA A 296 11.76 -2.95 -14.76
CA ALA A 296 12.88 -3.71 -15.31
C ALA A 296 12.61 -5.21 -15.40
N CYS A 297 11.74 -5.76 -14.55
CA CYS A 297 11.48 -7.19 -14.44
C CYS A 297 10.24 -7.63 -15.25
N ASP A 298 10.16 -8.93 -15.56
CA ASP A 298 9.09 -9.54 -16.36
C ASP A 298 7.99 -10.16 -15.51
N VAL A 299 8.32 -10.66 -14.31
CA VAL A 299 7.40 -11.28 -13.37
C VAL A 299 7.77 -10.90 -11.95
N ILE A 300 6.78 -10.60 -11.11
CA ILE A 300 6.98 -10.35 -9.69
C ILE A 300 6.39 -11.45 -8.82
N PHE A 301 7.17 -11.89 -7.83
CA PHE A 301 6.70 -12.67 -6.71
C PHE A 301 6.57 -11.77 -5.48
N THR A 302 5.36 -11.58 -5.00
CA THR A 302 5.12 -10.73 -3.84
C THR A 302 4.03 -11.30 -2.93
N LYS A 303 4.06 -10.95 -1.66
CA LYS A 303 2.92 -11.22 -0.80
C LYS A 303 1.74 -10.33 -1.20
N PRO A 304 0.48 -10.77 -0.98
CA PRO A 304 -0.70 -10.06 -1.44
C PRO A 304 -1.13 -8.91 -0.50
N GLY A 305 -0.20 -8.05 -0.14
CA GLY A 305 -0.54 -6.79 0.55
C GLY A 305 -1.24 -5.84 -0.40
N GLY A 306 -2.31 -5.17 0.04
CA GLY A 306 -3.13 -4.33 -0.82
C GLY A 306 -2.32 -3.30 -1.62
N LEU A 307 -1.39 -2.59 -0.96
CA LEU A 307 -0.58 -1.58 -1.65
C LEU A 307 0.41 -2.17 -2.64
N SER A 308 1.26 -3.14 -2.24
CA SER A 308 2.28 -3.70 -3.14
C SER A 308 1.66 -4.40 -4.35
N SER A 309 0.50 -5.05 -4.17
CA SER A 309 -0.26 -5.65 -5.27
C SER A 309 -0.81 -4.57 -6.22
N THR A 310 -1.30 -3.45 -5.67
CA THR A 310 -1.78 -2.32 -6.49
C THR A 310 -0.64 -1.64 -7.23
N GLU A 311 0.50 -1.41 -6.59
CA GLU A 311 1.71 -0.87 -7.23
C GLU A 311 2.16 -1.74 -8.41
N ALA A 312 2.22 -3.06 -8.22
CA ALA A 312 2.58 -4.01 -9.26
C ALA A 312 1.55 -4.03 -10.40
N ALA A 313 0.26 -3.98 -10.09
CA ALA A 313 -0.81 -3.97 -11.08
C ALA A 313 -0.86 -2.66 -11.87
N VAL A 314 -0.63 -1.51 -11.23
CA VAL A 314 -0.53 -0.20 -11.91
C VAL A 314 0.69 -0.17 -12.83
N LYS A 315 1.82 -0.76 -12.43
CA LYS A 315 3.01 -0.97 -13.30
C LYS A 315 2.79 -2.05 -14.37
N GLN A 316 1.69 -2.81 -14.29
CA GLN A 316 1.38 -3.88 -15.23
C GLN A 316 2.48 -4.95 -15.31
N ILE A 317 3.13 -5.25 -14.19
CA ILE A 317 4.01 -6.40 -14.10
C ILE A 317 3.20 -7.66 -13.75
N PRO A 318 3.37 -8.79 -14.45
CA PRO A 318 2.72 -10.06 -14.13
C PRO A 318 3.02 -10.50 -12.69
N ILE A 319 1.97 -10.80 -11.91
CA ILE A 319 2.03 -11.05 -10.48
C ILE A 319 1.82 -12.53 -10.16
N VAL A 320 2.72 -13.09 -9.37
CA VAL A 320 2.49 -14.33 -8.61
C VAL A 320 2.44 -13.99 -7.13
N HIS A 321 1.28 -14.17 -6.52
CA HIS A 321 1.12 -13.99 -5.09
C HIS A 321 1.70 -15.17 -4.31
N THR A 322 2.57 -14.86 -3.36
CA THR A 322 3.11 -15.84 -2.40
C THR A 322 2.13 -16.01 -1.22
N ALA A 323 2.50 -16.82 -0.22
CA ALA A 323 1.61 -17.14 0.89
C ALA A 323 1.10 -15.87 1.63
N PRO A 324 -0.23 -15.69 1.73
CA PRO A 324 -0.83 -14.56 2.43
C PRO A 324 -0.68 -14.69 3.95
N ILE A 325 -0.67 -13.57 4.64
CA ILE A 325 -0.98 -13.52 6.06
C ILE A 325 -2.50 -13.74 6.19
N PRO A 326 -2.95 -14.65 7.09
CA PRO A 326 -4.38 -14.87 7.28
C PRO A 326 -5.13 -13.58 7.65
N GLY A 327 -6.27 -13.34 7.02
CA GLY A 327 -7.06 -12.13 7.18
C GLY A 327 -7.20 -11.35 5.86
N CYS A 328 -6.96 -10.05 5.87
CA CYS A 328 -7.15 -9.19 4.70
C CYS A 328 -6.31 -9.61 3.48
N GLU A 329 -5.08 -10.11 3.68
CA GLU A 329 -4.25 -10.56 2.55
C GLU A 329 -4.85 -11.78 1.81
N THR A 330 -5.60 -12.64 2.50
CA THR A 330 -6.35 -13.72 1.85
C THR A 330 -7.42 -13.16 0.91
N LYS A 331 -8.13 -12.14 1.34
CA LYS A 331 -9.14 -11.44 0.54
C LYS A 331 -8.52 -10.70 -0.65
N ASN A 332 -7.35 -10.09 -0.45
CA ASN A 332 -6.61 -9.48 -1.54
C ASN A 332 -6.23 -10.51 -2.63
N VAL A 333 -5.74 -11.71 -2.25
CA VAL A 333 -5.49 -12.79 -3.23
C VAL A 333 -6.76 -13.18 -3.97
N GLU A 334 -7.86 -13.40 -3.24
CA GLU A 334 -9.16 -13.76 -3.82
C GLU A 334 -9.59 -12.73 -4.87
N PHE A 335 -9.51 -11.44 -4.56
CA PHE A 335 -9.85 -10.37 -5.49
C PHE A 335 -8.95 -10.40 -6.73
N PHE A 336 -7.64 -10.42 -6.56
CA PHE A 336 -6.70 -10.38 -7.68
C PHE A 336 -6.79 -11.60 -8.59
N THR A 337 -6.97 -12.79 -8.02
CA THR A 337 -7.06 -14.03 -8.80
C THR A 337 -8.40 -14.15 -9.52
N SER A 338 -9.51 -13.77 -8.89
CA SER A 338 -10.84 -13.81 -9.54
C SER A 338 -10.94 -12.84 -10.72
N HIS A 339 -10.19 -11.73 -10.69
CA HIS A 339 -10.13 -10.77 -11.81
C HIS A 339 -9.02 -11.06 -12.82
N GLY A 340 -8.28 -12.18 -12.68
CA GLY A 340 -7.18 -12.51 -13.58
C GLY A 340 -5.96 -11.60 -13.50
N MET A 341 -5.83 -10.81 -12.43
CA MET A 341 -4.75 -9.84 -12.21
C MET A 341 -3.49 -10.47 -11.62
N SER A 342 -3.59 -11.69 -11.10
CA SER A 342 -2.47 -12.45 -10.54
C SER A 342 -2.73 -13.96 -10.57
N ILE A 343 -1.69 -14.76 -10.32
CA ILE A 343 -1.79 -16.16 -9.95
C ILE A 343 -1.48 -16.28 -8.46
N GLY A 344 -2.38 -16.90 -7.70
CA GLY A 344 -2.22 -17.17 -6.27
C GLY A 344 -1.98 -18.65 -6.01
N GLU A 345 -0.83 -19.01 -5.43
CA GLU A 345 -0.48 -20.40 -5.14
C GLU A 345 0.01 -20.62 -3.72
N LYS A 346 -0.31 -21.78 -3.14
CA LYS A 346 -0.08 -22.07 -1.71
C LYS A 346 1.34 -22.57 -1.40
N THR A 347 2.00 -23.24 -2.36
CA THR A 347 3.32 -23.83 -2.13
C THR A 347 4.39 -23.14 -2.95
N ILE A 348 5.62 -23.08 -2.42
CA ILE A 348 6.78 -22.48 -3.12
C ILE A 348 6.95 -23.11 -4.51
N GLU A 349 6.83 -24.42 -4.60
CA GLU A 349 6.97 -25.11 -5.88
C GLU A 349 5.95 -24.63 -6.92
N LYS A 350 4.65 -24.57 -6.56
CA LYS A 350 3.60 -24.11 -7.46
C LYS A 350 3.74 -22.64 -7.81
N GLN A 351 4.16 -21.79 -6.84
CA GLN A 351 4.44 -20.37 -7.07
C GLN A 351 5.54 -20.18 -8.13
N ILE A 352 6.64 -20.94 -8.00
CA ILE A 352 7.74 -20.87 -8.97
C ILE A 352 7.29 -21.37 -10.34
N ARG A 353 6.53 -22.48 -10.42
CA ARG A 353 5.96 -22.96 -11.68
C ARG A 353 5.03 -21.93 -12.33
N ALA A 354 4.22 -21.23 -11.55
CA ALA A 354 3.37 -20.14 -12.03
C ALA A 354 4.21 -18.98 -12.63
N GLY A 355 5.29 -18.60 -11.95
CA GLY A 355 6.22 -17.59 -12.49
C GLY A 355 6.92 -18.03 -13.77
N GLN A 356 7.37 -19.29 -13.84
CA GLN A 356 7.96 -19.87 -15.05
C GLN A 356 6.95 -19.97 -16.19
N PHE A 357 5.69 -20.27 -15.88
CA PHE A 357 4.60 -20.25 -16.87
C PHE A 357 4.42 -18.83 -17.43
N LEU A 358 4.27 -17.83 -16.56
CA LEU A 358 4.15 -16.43 -16.99
C LEU A 358 5.39 -15.96 -17.77
N MET A 359 6.58 -16.43 -17.45
CA MET A 359 7.79 -16.07 -18.18
C MET A 359 7.78 -16.58 -19.62
N ARG A 360 7.22 -17.77 -19.87
CA ARG A 360 7.21 -18.43 -21.18
C ARG A 360 5.99 -18.08 -22.02
N ASP A 361 4.85 -17.82 -21.39
CA ASP A 361 3.57 -17.57 -22.08
C ASP A 361 3.27 -16.07 -22.17
N GLU A 362 3.57 -15.48 -23.33
CA GLU A 362 3.31 -14.07 -23.60
C GLU A 362 1.82 -13.74 -23.58
N ASN A 363 0.95 -14.64 -24.09
CA ASN A 363 -0.48 -14.44 -24.10
C ASN A 363 -1.05 -14.37 -22.68
N ALA A 364 -0.54 -15.19 -21.76
CA ALA A 364 -0.92 -15.14 -20.36
C ALA A 364 -0.51 -13.79 -19.72
N ARG A 365 0.70 -13.29 -20.01
CA ARG A 365 1.14 -11.97 -19.53
C ARG A 365 0.26 -10.85 -20.09
N VAL A 366 -0.04 -10.87 -21.39
CA VAL A 366 -0.89 -9.84 -22.04
C VAL A 366 -2.29 -9.82 -21.41
N LYS A 367 -2.90 -11.00 -21.21
CA LYS A 367 -4.20 -11.10 -20.54
C LYS A 367 -4.17 -10.56 -19.13
N MET A 368 -3.16 -10.91 -18.35
CA MET A 368 -3.01 -10.42 -16.97
C MET A 368 -2.80 -8.89 -16.93
N LYS A 369 -1.93 -8.34 -17.77
CA LYS A 369 -1.71 -6.89 -17.89
C LYS A 369 -2.99 -6.14 -18.28
N LYS A 370 -3.81 -6.73 -19.17
CA LYS A 370 -5.12 -6.17 -19.52
C LYS A 370 -6.05 -6.14 -18.30
N ALA A 371 -6.17 -7.25 -17.58
CA ALA A 371 -6.98 -7.35 -16.37
C ALA A 371 -6.54 -6.34 -15.29
N GLN A 372 -5.23 -6.16 -15.12
CA GLN A 372 -4.66 -5.17 -14.20
C GLN A 372 -5.07 -3.74 -14.58
N ARG A 373 -4.99 -3.36 -15.86
CA ARG A 373 -5.44 -2.04 -16.34
C ARG A 373 -6.92 -1.78 -16.11
N GLU A 374 -7.75 -2.80 -16.32
CA GLU A 374 -9.21 -2.68 -16.21
C GLU A 374 -9.69 -2.58 -14.75
N ASN A 375 -8.90 -3.07 -13.80
CA ASN A 375 -9.29 -3.20 -12.39
C ASN A 375 -8.41 -2.37 -11.43
N THR A 376 -7.56 -1.49 -11.94
CA THR A 376 -6.80 -0.53 -11.10
C THR A 376 -6.98 0.89 -11.59
N ASN A 377 -6.84 1.85 -10.67
CA ASN A 377 -6.89 3.27 -11.01
C ASN A 377 -5.52 3.92 -10.75
N PRO A 378 -4.70 4.13 -11.81
CA PRO A 378 -3.39 4.79 -11.68
C PRO A 378 -3.50 6.26 -11.24
N ARG A 379 -4.69 6.87 -11.36
CA ARG A 379 -4.95 8.26 -10.97
C ARG A 379 -5.57 8.40 -9.57
N SER A 380 -5.73 7.32 -8.83
CA SER A 380 -6.38 7.28 -7.52
C SER A 380 -5.89 8.40 -6.59
N GLY A 381 -4.58 8.60 -6.46
CA GLY A 381 -4.01 9.67 -5.64
C GLY A 381 -4.50 11.07 -6.03
N TYR A 382 -4.54 11.38 -7.32
CA TYR A 382 -5.03 12.67 -7.83
C TYR A 382 -6.54 12.84 -7.69
N GLU A 383 -7.31 11.76 -7.82
CA GLU A 383 -8.77 11.79 -7.63
C GLU A 383 -9.13 11.98 -6.16
N ILE A 384 -8.33 11.40 -5.24
CA ILE A 384 -8.44 11.68 -3.80
C ILE A 384 -8.16 13.15 -3.52
N VAL A 385 -7.13 13.75 -4.13
CA VAL A 385 -6.87 15.19 -3.98
C VAL A 385 -8.06 16.01 -4.48
N THR A 386 -8.67 15.65 -5.61
CA THR A 386 -9.87 16.31 -6.11
C THR A 386 -11.06 16.20 -5.14
N LEU A 387 -11.22 15.06 -4.46
CA LEU A 387 -12.23 14.90 -3.40
C LEU A 387 -11.96 15.85 -2.23
N LEU A 388 -10.69 15.94 -1.77
CA LEU A 388 -10.29 16.84 -0.68
C LEU A 388 -10.52 18.32 -1.05
N GLU A 389 -10.19 18.73 -2.28
CA GLU A 389 -10.44 20.09 -2.80
C GLU A 389 -11.93 20.46 -2.74
N LYS A 390 -12.81 19.56 -3.19
CA LYS A 390 -14.27 19.76 -3.16
C LYS A 390 -14.80 19.94 -1.74
N LEU A 391 -14.25 19.20 -0.77
CA LEU A 391 -14.66 19.31 0.64
C LEU A 391 -14.28 20.65 1.26
N CYS A 392 -13.15 21.22 0.87
CA CYS A 392 -12.71 22.53 1.37
C CYS A 392 -13.51 23.69 0.75
N GLN A 393 -13.94 23.56 -0.53
CA GLN A 393 -14.75 24.59 -1.21
C GLN A 393 -16.15 24.70 -0.60
N ASN A 394 -16.78 23.58 -0.25
CA ASN A 394 -18.13 23.56 0.33
C ASN A 394 -18.18 24.16 1.76
N VAL A 395 -17.08 24.31 2.46
CA VAL A 395 -17.03 24.99 3.76
C VAL A 395 -17.04 26.50 3.61
N SER A 396 -16.49 27.04 2.50
CA SER A 396 -16.40 28.49 2.22
C SER A 396 -17.70 29.10 1.67
N GLY A 397 -18.65 28.26 1.21
CA GLY A 397 -19.91 28.73 0.65
C GLY A 397 -21.10 28.84 1.63
N ASN A 398 -20.90 28.42 2.89
CA ASN A 398 -21.92 28.45 3.94
C ASN A 398 -21.56 29.38 5.13
N SER A 399 -20.62 30.30 4.93
CA SER A 399 -20.24 31.32 5.93
C SER A 399 -20.76 32.70 5.55
#